data_643073f0d1768b14fd237d9b845fc50a
#
_entry.id   643073f0d1768b14fd237d9b845fc50a
#
_cell.length_a   1.000
_cell.length_b   1.000
_cell.length_c   1.000
_cell.angle_alpha   90.00
_cell.angle_beta   90.00
_cell.angle_gamma   90.00
#
_symmetry.space_group_name_H-M   'P 1'
#
loop_
_entity.id
_entity.type
_entity.pdbx_description
1 polymer ?
#
loop_
_entity_poly.entity_id
_entity_poly.type
_entity_poly.pdbx_seq_one_letter_code
_entity_poly.pdbx_strand_id
1 'polypeptide(L)'
;MSEKLVINCVGDSVTEGMEMRGHHASGYGEASYPAQLYTILKDNGYENVEVNNYGHGGECYNEIVSRIGGVATVISESLTVPDNAKISLGVRKRDKGKTTGTKLRLCYEDESGEELCVYYTQMSHDTNPVTINGTQYIMSVENDNENVIHKMYTDHKETIIPAGSVLFTANKRNPDVNIIFGGVNDGESFTLKRFTELTQKCAQVNGGKYIVLGSTNAVFNDWGDVKGDTAEEKYKYYRKICLDSFGIHFIDLYDEFSKRGLDIAISAGYFKNITDEEKSVMREKLLRHIMPSEFVYDKKSENNVHLSEEGYHVIAVLVFERLKLLGYLNQEGGV
;
A
#
# COMPACT_ATOMS: atom_id res chain seq x y z
N MET A 1 -23.64 -0.12 -22.74
CA MET A 1 -22.71 -0.92 -21.88
C MET A 1 -22.28 0.04 -20.80
N SER A 2 -22.47 -0.30 -19.54
CA SER A 2 -21.97 0.51 -18.40
C SER A 2 -20.45 0.63 -18.50
N GLU A 3 -19.91 1.81 -18.22
CA GLU A 3 -18.46 1.99 -18.13
C GLU A 3 -17.87 1.02 -17.10
N LYS A 4 -16.65 0.54 -17.33
CA LYS A 4 -15.96 -0.37 -16.46
C LYS A 4 -15.46 0.39 -15.24
N LEU A 5 -15.85 -0.04 -14.04
CA LEU A 5 -15.31 0.51 -12.79
C LEU A 5 -13.91 -0.05 -12.55
N VAL A 6 -12.90 0.82 -12.47
CA VAL A 6 -11.50 0.45 -12.22
C VAL A 6 -11.08 0.91 -10.84
N ILE A 7 -10.72 -0.05 -9.98
CA ILE A 7 -10.25 0.19 -8.61
C ILE A 7 -8.77 -0.21 -8.53
N ASN A 8 -7.92 0.71 -8.11
CA ASN A 8 -6.52 0.42 -7.82
C ASN A 8 -6.30 0.30 -6.31
N CYS A 9 -5.78 -0.82 -5.86
CA CYS A 9 -5.31 -1.03 -4.49
C CYS A 9 -3.80 -0.83 -4.49
N VAL A 10 -3.33 0.27 -3.92
CA VAL A 10 -1.91 0.66 -3.94
C VAL A 10 -1.36 0.64 -2.52
N GLY A 11 -0.24 -0.04 -2.33
CA GLY A 11 0.36 -0.16 -1.00
C GLY A 11 1.61 -1.04 -0.99
N ASP A 12 1.96 -1.48 0.19
CA ASP A 12 3.10 -2.34 0.47
C ASP A 12 2.75 -3.85 0.47
N SER A 13 3.49 -4.65 1.25
CA SER A 13 3.31 -6.10 1.38
C SER A 13 1.91 -6.52 1.86
N VAL A 14 1.24 -5.69 2.64
CA VAL A 14 -0.13 -5.97 3.11
C VAL A 14 -1.12 -5.89 1.95
N THR A 15 -0.97 -4.90 1.06
CA THR A 15 -1.79 -4.80 -0.15
C THR A 15 -1.44 -5.93 -1.13
N GLU A 16 -0.15 -6.23 -1.29
CA GLU A 16 0.32 -7.30 -2.17
C GLU A 16 -0.24 -8.67 -1.77
N GLY A 17 -0.45 -8.91 -0.47
CA GLY A 17 -0.75 -10.23 0.08
C GLY A 17 0.48 -11.14 0.02
N MET A 18 1.66 -10.61 0.35
CA MET A 18 2.98 -11.22 0.11
C MET A 18 3.09 -12.66 0.59
N GLU A 19 2.58 -12.95 1.77
CA GLU A 19 2.66 -14.28 2.38
C GLU A 19 1.68 -15.29 1.74
N MET A 20 0.72 -14.80 0.95
CA MET A 20 -0.28 -15.61 0.28
C MET A 20 0.14 -16.06 -1.14
N ARG A 21 1.34 -15.73 -1.57
CA ARG A 21 1.85 -15.99 -2.93
C ARG A 21 1.88 -17.46 -3.33
N GLY A 22 1.96 -18.37 -2.38
CA GLY A 22 2.05 -19.81 -2.65
C GLY A 22 0.75 -20.46 -3.16
N HIS A 23 -0.35 -19.73 -3.22
CA HIS A 23 -1.68 -20.27 -3.50
C HIS A 23 -2.12 -20.13 -4.96
N HIS A 24 -1.38 -19.35 -5.81
CA HIS A 24 -1.73 -19.17 -7.21
C HIS A 24 -0.55 -19.10 -8.20
N ALA A 25 -0.80 -19.64 -9.39
CA ALA A 25 0.14 -19.61 -10.51
C ALA A 25 0.34 -18.19 -11.12
N SER A 26 -0.47 -17.22 -10.76
CA SER A 26 -0.36 -15.83 -11.22
C SER A 26 0.52 -14.94 -10.34
N GLY A 27 1.08 -15.49 -9.25
CA GLY A 27 1.98 -14.76 -8.34
C GLY A 27 1.34 -13.78 -7.37
N TYR A 28 0.06 -13.46 -7.54
CA TYR A 28 -0.72 -12.64 -6.60
C TYR A 28 -1.72 -13.55 -5.91
N GLY A 29 -1.62 -13.68 -4.58
CA GLY A 29 -2.47 -14.60 -3.84
C GLY A 29 -3.95 -14.24 -3.97
N GLU A 30 -4.80 -15.22 -4.32
CA GLU A 30 -6.27 -15.06 -4.31
C GLU A 30 -6.78 -14.64 -2.94
N ALA A 31 -6.01 -14.85 -1.89
CA ALA A 31 -6.33 -14.50 -0.53
C ALA A 31 -5.99 -13.05 -0.15
N SER A 32 -5.30 -12.28 -1.02
CA SER A 32 -5.06 -10.85 -0.76
C SER A 32 -6.38 -10.06 -0.70
N TYR A 33 -6.43 -8.95 0.06
CA TYR A 33 -7.68 -8.19 0.14
C TYR A 33 -8.15 -7.63 -1.21
N PRO A 34 -7.29 -7.22 -2.17
CA PRO A 34 -7.76 -6.80 -3.49
C PRO A 34 -8.45 -7.93 -4.27
N ALA A 35 -7.90 -9.15 -4.21
CA ALA A 35 -8.51 -10.31 -4.86
C ALA A 35 -9.85 -10.69 -4.21
N GLN A 36 -9.92 -10.66 -2.89
CA GLN A 36 -11.18 -10.91 -2.17
C GLN A 36 -12.21 -9.80 -2.40
N LEU A 37 -11.77 -8.54 -2.49
CA LEU A 37 -12.65 -7.42 -2.86
C LEU A 37 -13.26 -7.64 -4.25
N TYR A 38 -12.47 -8.08 -5.24
CA TYR A 38 -12.98 -8.43 -6.56
C TYR A 38 -14.09 -9.50 -6.47
N THR A 39 -13.85 -10.58 -5.72
CA THR A 39 -14.84 -11.64 -5.51
C THR A 39 -16.12 -11.10 -4.85
N ILE A 40 -15.99 -10.32 -3.77
CA ILE A 40 -17.13 -9.71 -3.08
C ILE A 40 -17.93 -8.81 -4.04
N LEU A 41 -17.27 -8.01 -4.86
CA LEU A 41 -17.93 -7.16 -5.85
C LEU A 41 -18.72 -7.99 -6.87
N LYS A 42 -18.12 -9.06 -7.42
CA LYS A 42 -18.78 -9.96 -8.37
C LYS A 42 -20.00 -10.65 -7.74
N ASP A 43 -19.87 -11.18 -6.53
CA ASP A 43 -20.95 -11.85 -5.81
C ASP A 43 -22.12 -10.90 -5.46
N ASN A 44 -21.85 -9.60 -5.41
CA ASN A 44 -22.86 -8.55 -5.21
C ASN A 44 -23.37 -7.92 -6.51
N GLY A 45 -23.10 -8.51 -7.68
CA GLY A 45 -23.67 -8.15 -8.96
C GLY A 45 -22.94 -7.01 -9.71
N TYR A 46 -21.75 -6.63 -9.29
CA TYR A 46 -20.92 -5.64 -9.99
C TYR A 46 -20.10 -6.32 -11.10
N GLU A 47 -20.76 -6.67 -12.21
CA GLU A 47 -20.14 -7.49 -13.26
C GLU A 47 -19.04 -6.78 -14.05
N ASN A 48 -19.12 -5.44 -14.23
CA ASN A 48 -18.17 -4.69 -15.02
C ASN A 48 -17.15 -3.94 -14.14
N VAL A 49 -16.39 -4.71 -13.34
CA VAL A 49 -15.38 -4.19 -12.40
C VAL A 49 -14.01 -4.79 -12.67
N GLU A 50 -12.99 -3.98 -12.47
CA GLU A 50 -11.58 -4.38 -12.43
C GLU A 50 -10.98 -3.93 -11.09
N VAL A 51 -10.34 -4.84 -10.37
CA VAL A 51 -9.59 -4.52 -9.14
C VAL A 51 -8.13 -4.87 -9.40
N ASN A 52 -7.28 -3.85 -9.39
CA ASN A 52 -5.85 -4.02 -9.61
C ASN A 52 -5.13 -4.06 -8.26
N ASN A 53 -4.28 -5.07 -8.08
CA ASN A 53 -3.38 -5.15 -6.95
C ASN A 53 -2.02 -4.52 -7.32
N TYR A 54 -1.75 -3.35 -6.80
CA TYR A 54 -0.48 -2.63 -6.91
C TYR A 54 0.24 -2.55 -5.56
N GLY A 55 0.11 -3.59 -4.75
CA GLY A 55 0.93 -3.79 -3.57
C GLY A 55 2.34 -4.24 -3.94
N HIS A 56 3.34 -3.67 -3.27
CA HIS A 56 4.74 -4.09 -3.41
C HIS A 56 5.41 -4.19 -2.04
N GLY A 57 5.81 -5.40 -1.69
CA GLY A 57 6.38 -5.69 -0.39
C GLY A 57 7.63 -4.86 -0.08
N GLY A 58 7.73 -4.36 1.14
CA GLY A 58 8.89 -3.59 1.61
C GLY A 58 8.93 -2.13 1.18
N GLU A 59 7.96 -1.65 0.39
CA GLU A 59 7.91 -0.24 0.01
C GLU A 59 7.57 0.67 1.17
N CYS A 60 8.31 1.77 1.28
CA CYS A 60 7.99 2.89 2.15
C CYS A 60 6.95 3.81 1.49
N TYR A 61 6.37 4.70 2.27
CA TYR A 61 5.25 5.52 1.82
C TYR A 61 5.59 6.43 0.63
N ASN A 62 6.82 6.95 0.56
CA ASN A 62 7.27 7.75 -0.58
C ASN A 62 7.18 6.99 -1.92
N GLU A 63 7.46 5.69 -1.92
CA GLU A 63 7.40 4.83 -3.10
C GLU A 63 5.96 4.59 -3.53
N ILE A 64 5.08 4.32 -2.57
CA ILE A 64 3.64 4.18 -2.80
C ILE A 64 3.05 5.44 -3.42
N VAL A 65 3.36 6.61 -2.86
CA VAL A 65 2.93 7.92 -3.35
C VAL A 65 3.43 8.19 -4.77
N SER A 66 4.69 7.85 -5.04
CA SER A 66 5.30 7.94 -6.37
C SER A 66 4.52 7.14 -7.41
N ARG A 67 4.09 5.93 -7.06
CA ARG A 67 3.33 5.06 -7.95
C ARG A 67 1.90 5.52 -8.20
N ILE A 68 1.26 6.14 -7.23
CA ILE A 68 -0.07 6.75 -7.39
C ILE A 68 0.03 7.97 -8.32
N GLY A 69 1.15 8.71 -8.26
CA GLY A 69 1.40 9.85 -9.14
C GLY A 69 0.79 11.16 -8.67
N GLY A 70 0.34 11.25 -7.40
CA GLY A 70 -0.14 12.51 -6.79
C GLY A 70 0.96 13.51 -6.55
N VAL A 71 2.21 13.03 -6.44
CA VAL A 71 3.42 13.83 -6.35
C VAL A 71 4.39 13.35 -7.45
N ALA A 72 4.95 14.26 -8.22
CA ALA A 72 5.85 13.88 -9.30
C ALA A 72 7.15 13.27 -8.75
N THR A 73 7.58 12.17 -9.35
CA THR A 73 8.91 11.59 -9.13
C THR A 73 9.83 12.05 -10.24
N VAL A 74 10.97 12.61 -9.90
CA VAL A 74 11.93 13.16 -10.85
C VAL A 74 13.29 12.48 -10.75
N ILE A 75 14.02 12.52 -11.86
CA ILE A 75 15.43 12.19 -11.91
C ILE A 75 16.23 13.37 -11.36
N SER A 76 17.01 13.17 -10.30
CA SER A 76 17.71 14.25 -9.59
C SER A 76 18.99 14.75 -10.29
N GLU A 77 19.59 13.94 -11.15
CA GLU A 77 20.78 14.27 -11.95
C GLU A 77 20.69 13.68 -13.34
N SER A 78 21.38 14.25 -14.33
CA SER A 78 21.39 13.69 -15.68
C SER A 78 22.00 12.29 -15.69
N LEU A 79 21.32 11.35 -16.35
CA LEU A 79 21.72 9.94 -16.44
C LEU A 79 22.00 9.56 -17.89
N THR A 80 23.08 8.83 -18.11
CA THR A 80 23.31 8.10 -19.37
C THR A 80 22.97 6.64 -19.13
N VAL A 81 21.93 6.14 -19.79
CA VAL A 81 21.55 4.72 -19.78
C VAL A 81 22.14 4.08 -21.03
N PRO A 82 23.20 3.25 -20.90
CA PRO A 82 23.85 2.64 -22.06
C PRO A 82 22.93 1.58 -22.69
N ASP A 83 23.20 1.27 -23.95
CA ASP A 83 22.56 0.15 -24.64
C ASP A 83 22.88 -1.18 -23.94
N ASN A 84 21.84 -1.93 -23.63
CA ASN A 84 21.94 -3.28 -23.00
C ASN A 84 22.74 -3.33 -21.68
N ALA A 85 22.89 -2.21 -20.97
CA ALA A 85 23.55 -2.17 -19.68
C ALA A 85 22.67 -1.54 -18.59
N LYS A 86 22.87 -2.00 -17.36
CA LYS A 86 22.14 -1.50 -16.20
C LYS A 86 22.93 -0.39 -15.52
N ILE A 87 22.27 0.72 -15.20
CA ILE A 87 22.83 1.78 -14.34
C ILE A 87 22.25 1.70 -12.93
N SER A 88 23.03 2.09 -11.92
CA SER A 88 22.53 2.22 -10.55
C SER A 88 21.74 3.51 -10.38
N LEU A 89 20.56 3.39 -9.76
CA LEU A 89 19.71 4.51 -9.32
C LEU A 89 19.86 4.81 -7.84
N GLY A 90 20.52 3.96 -7.08
CA GLY A 90 20.75 4.11 -5.65
C GLY A 90 21.10 2.78 -5.00
N VAL A 91 21.66 2.87 -3.79
CA VAL A 91 22.08 1.72 -2.99
C VAL A 91 21.52 1.86 -1.58
N ARG A 92 20.76 0.88 -1.10
CA ARG A 92 20.27 0.80 0.28
C ARG A 92 21.08 -0.22 1.07
N LYS A 93 21.63 0.18 2.21
CA LYS A 93 22.27 -0.75 3.15
C LYS A 93 21.21 -1.49 3.96
N ARG A 94 21.30 -2.83 4.01
CA ARG A 94 20.31 -3.68 4.68
C ARG A 94 20.25 -3.45 6.20
N ASP A 95 21.39 -3.23 6.83
CA ASP A 95 21.54 -3.18 8.29
C ASP A 95 21.15 -1.84 8.93
N LYS A 96 21.03 -0.75 8.14
CA LYS A 96 20.85 0.60 8.67
C LYS A 96 19.71 1.39 8.07
N GLY A 97 18.96 0.81 7.13
CA GLY A 97 17.88 1.53 6.45
C GLY A 97 18.32 2.80 5.71
N LYS A 98 19.59 3.17 5.78
CA LYS A 98 20.12 4.35 5.10
C LYS A 98 20.41 4.03 3.65
N THR A 99 19.84 4.81 2.78
CA THR A 99 20.16 4.76 1.37
C THR A 99 21.09 5.89 1.00
N THR A 100 21.97 5.62 0.09
CA THR A 100 22.93 6.58 -0.44
C THR A 100 22.83 6.62 -1.96
N GLY A 101 23.03 7.83 -2.52
CA GLY A 101 23.14 8.00 -3.96
C GLY A 101 21.86 7.74 -4.75
N THR A 102 20.68 7.91 -4.12
CA THR A 102 19.45 7.81 -4.89
C THR A 102 19.35 8.94 -5.90
N LYS A 103 18.89 8.56 -7.09
CA LYS A 103 18.68 9.46 -8.23
C LYS A 103 17.21 9.71 -8.51
N LEU A 104 16.33 9.19 -7.65
CA LEU A 104 14.88 9.39 -7.72
C LEU A 104 14.41 10.16 -6.50
N ARG A 105 13.67 11.25 -6.74
CA ARG A 105 13.12 12.10 -5.69
C ARG A 105 11.68 12.46 -5.97
N LEU A 106 10.89 12.59 -4.91
CA LEU A 106 9.59 13.25 -4.99
C LEU A 106 9.77 14.76 -5.06
N CYS A 107 8.96 15.44 -5.87
CA CYS A 107 8.83 16.91 -5.85
C CYS A 107 8.02 17.34 -4.61
N TYR A 108 8.50 16.95 -3.44
CA TYR A 108 7.95 17.25 -2.12
C TYR A 108 9.11 17.34 -1.14
N GLU A 109 9.19 18.44 -0.43
CA GLU A 109 10.22 18.69 0.57
C GLU A 109 9.74 18.19 1.94
N ASP A 110 10.64 17.60 2.72
CA ASP A 110 10.40 17.30 4.12
C ASP A 110 10.49 18.56 5.00
N GLU A 111 10.40 18.40 6.32
CA GLU A 111 10.48 19.52 7.26
C GLU A 111 11.85 20.21 7.28
N SER A 112 12.90 19.54 6.79
CA SER A 112 14.25 20.12 6.64
C SER A 112 14.40 20.92 5.36
N GLY A 113 13.46 20.85 4.43
CA GLY A 113 13.55 21.42 3.09
C GLY A 113 14.29 20.52 2.10
N GLU A 114 14.48 19.23 2.43
CA GLU A 114 15.07 18.26 1.53
C GLU A 114 14.00 17.50 0.75
N GLU A 115 14.24 17.30 -0.55
CA GLU A 115 13.36 16.46 -1.37
C GLU A 115 13.36 15.02 -0.87
N LEU A 116 12.17 14.41 -0.80
CA LEU A 116 12.01 13.04 -0.36
C LEU A 116 12.56 12.05 -1.41
N CYS A 117 13.37 11.11 -0.93
CA CYS A 117 13.93 10.06 -1.77
C CYS A 117 12.91 8.95 -2.06
N VAL A 118 12.99 8.36 -3.25
CA VAL A 118 12.20 7.19 -3.67
C VAL A 118 13.13 6.02 -3.95
N TYR A 119 12.78 4.86 -3.45
CA TYR A 119 13.67 3.69 -3.51
C TYR A 119 12.96 2.47 -3.99
N TYR A 120 11.96 2.29 -4.57
CA TYR A 120 11.34 1.04 -5.00
C TYR A 120 12.05 -0.21 -4.44
N THR A 121 11.85 -0.47 -3.14
CA THR A 121 12.66 -1.41 -2.35
C THR A 121 12.49 -2.86 -2.73
N GLN A 122 11.35 -3.23 -3.26
CA GLN A 122 11.11 -4.56 -3.81
C GLN A 122 10.33 -4.46 -5.11
N MET A 123 11.06 -4.34 -6.16
CA MET A 123 10.52 -4.68 -7.46
C MET A 123 10.57 -6.21 -7.58
N SER A 124 9.82 -6.89 -6.72
CA SER A 124 9.69 -8.34 -6.78
C SER A 124 8.88 -8.69 -7.99
N HIS A 125 9.41 -9.54 -8.80
CA HIS A 125 8.77 -10.21 -9.93
C HIS A 125 8.54 -9.32 -11.15
N ASP A 126 9.29 -9.66 -12.18
CA ASP A 126 9.08 -9.26 -13.55
C ASP A 126 9.08 -7.75 -13.81
N THR A 127 9.97 -7.37 -14.64
CA THR A 127 10.06 -6.10 -15.35
C THR A 127 9.09 -5.03 -14.85
N ASN A 128 9.57 -4.13 -13.99
CA ASN A 128 8.80 -2.96 -13.59
C ASN A 128 8.99 -1.86 -14.64
N PRO A 129 8.12 -1.75 -15.63
CA PRO A 129 8.25 -0.74 -16.65
C PRO A 129 7.96 0.62 -16.06
N VAL A 130 8.83 1.57 -16.39
CA VAL A 130 8.64 2.98 -16.11
C VAL A 130 8.79 3.76 -17.41
N THR A 131 8.12 4.90 -17.50
CA THR A 131 8.20 5.77 -18.67
C THR A 131 8.83 7.10 -18.27
N ILE A 132 9.86 7.53 -18.98
CA ILE A 132 10.51 8.82 -18.79
C ILE A 132 10.61 9.49 -20.16
N ASN A 133 10.07 10.70 -20.30
CA ASN A 133 10.04 11.43 -21.56
C ASN A 133 9.49 10.62 -22.76
N GLY A 134 8.48 9.77 -22.50
CA GLY A 134 7.88 8.91 -23.53
C GLY A 134 8.66 7.63 -23.88
N THR A 135 9.86 7.44 -23.32
CA THR A 135 10.67 6.23 -23.50
C THR A 135 10.44 5.28 -22.33
N GLN A 136 10.25 4.00 -22.65
CA GLN A 136 10.10 2.95 -21.65
C GLN A 136 11.47 2.46 -21.16
N TYR A 137 11.59 2.30 -19.85
CA TYR A 137 12.72 1.72 -19.15
C TYR A 137 12.23 0.60 -18.24
N ILE A 138 13.13 -0.25 -17.82
CA ILE A 138 12.85 -1.32 -16.87
C ILE A 138 13.65 -1.07 -15.61
N MET A 139 12.98 -1.06 -14.48
CA MET A 139 13.64 -0.99 -13.17
C MET A 139 13.77 -2.39 -12.59
N SER A 140 14.88 -2.65 -11.91
CA SER A 140 15.15 -3.91 -11.26
C SER A 140 15.94 -3.68 -9.98
N VAL A 141 15.93 -4.69 -9.10
CA VAL A 141 16.71 -4.71 -7.87
C VAL A 141 17.71 -5.85 -7.95
N GLU A 142 18.95 -5.56 -7.63
CA GLU A 142 19.99 -6.56 -7.42
C GLU A 142 20.40 -6.55 -5.95
N ASN A 143 20.56 -7.72 -5.38
CA ASN A 143 20.90 -7.87 -3.98
C ASN A 143 22.30 -8.46 -3.86
N ASP A 144 23.13 -7.86 -3.01
CA ASP A 144 24.31 -8.50 -2.45
C ASP A 144 24.13 -8.72 -0.93
N ASN A 145 25.18 -9.22 -0.25
CA ASN A 145 25.09 -9.53 1.18
C ASN A 145 24.84 -8.30 2.07
N GLU A 146 25.23 -7.12 1.61
CA GLU A 146 25.17 -5.87 2.41
C GLU A 146 24.19 -4.85 1.86
N ASN A 147 23.87 -4.93 0.56
CA ASN A 147 23.17 -3.88 -0.15
C ASN A 147 22.00 -4.39 -0.98
N VAL A 148 21.03 -3.52 -1.15
CA VAL A 148 19.98 -3.58 -2.17
C VAL A 148 20.30 -2.50 -3.20
N ILE A 149 20.60 -2.90 -4.44
CA ILE A 149 21.02 -1.99 -5.50
C ILE A 149 19.86 -1.81 -6.48
N HIS A 150 19.37 -0.59 -6.57
CA HIS A 150 18.32 -0.22 -7.53
C HIS A 150 18.97 0.08 -8.87
N LYS A 151 18.50 -0.57 -9.93
CA LYS A 151 19.03 -0.44 -11.27
C LYS A 151 17.95 -0.13 -12.30
N MET A 152 18.36 0.54 -13.36
CA MET A 152 17.52 0.83 -14.51
C MET A 152 18.26 0.44 -15.79
N TYR A 153 17.53 -0.08 -16.75
CA TYR A 153 18.06 -0.39 -18.09
C TYR A 153 17.00 -0.14 -19.17
N THR A 154 17.45 -0.11 -20.40
CA THR A 154 16.61 -0.05 -21.58
C THR A 154 17.09 -1.09 -22.60
N ASP A 155 16.19 -1.57 -23.43
CA ASP A 155 16.46 -2.39 -24.62
C ASP A 155 16.66 -1.53 -25.90
N HIS A 156 16.64 -0.22 -25.72
CA HIS A 156 16.88 0.76 -26.79
C HIS A 156 18.32 1.22 -26.78
N LYS A 157 18.71 1.97 -27.82
CA LYS A 157 20.04 2.59 -27.90
C LYS A 157 20.32 3.47 -26.68
N GLU A 158 21.60 3.69 -26.42
CA GLU A 158 22.05 4.61 -25.38
C GLU A 158 21.21 5.89 -25.36
N THR A 159 20.69 6.22 -24.19
CA THR A 159 19.78 7.35 -24.00
C THR A 159 20.26 8.23 -22.86
N ILE A 160 20.23 9.53 -23.09
CA ILE A 160 20.49 10.53 -22.03
C ILE A 160 19.15 11.00 -21.46
N ILE A 161 19.00 10.86 -20.15
CA ILE A 161 17.85 11.37 -19.39
C ILE A 161 18.30 12.62 -18.67
N PRO A 162 17.76 13.80 -19.01
CA PRO A 162 18.10 15.04 -18.31
C PRO A 162 17.63 15.02 -16.84
N ALA A 163 18.35 15.71 -15.97
CA ALA A 163 17.87 16.03 -14.63
C ALA A 163 16.51 16.76 -14.69
N GLY A 164 15.62 16.48 -13.72
CA GLY A 164 14.26 17.01 -13.70
C GLY A 164 13.26 16.25 -14.57
N SER A 165 13.70 15.25 -15.35
CA SER A 165 12.78 14.39 -16.10
C SER A 165 11.84 13.65 -15.17
N VAL A 166 10.51 13.67 -15.48
CA VAL A 166 9.49 13.02 -14.68
C VAL A 166 9.41 11.55 -15.04
N LEU A 167 9.42 10.70 -14.02
CA LEU A 167 9.24 9.27 -14.11
C LEU A 167 7.78 8.91 -13.83
N PHE A 168 7.20 8.07 -14.67
CA PHE A 168 5.87 7.49 -14.48
C PHE A 168 5.98 5.97 -14.39
N THR A 169 5.38 5.40 -13.36
CA THR A 169 5.28 3.94 -13.23
C THR A 169 4.11 3.39 -14.06
N ALA A 170 4.09 2.09 -14.29
CA ALA A 170 2.99 1.41 -14.99
C ALA A 170 1.64 1.54 -14.28
N ASN A 171 1.65 1.83 -12.98
CA ASN A 171 0.45 1.99 -12.16
C ASN A 171 -0.32 3.28 -12.45
N LYS A 172 0.24 4.19 -13.22
CA LYS A 172 -0.44 5.41 -13.64
C LYS A 172 -1.46 5.13 -14.75
N ARG A 173 -2.42 4.27 -14.45
CA ARG A 173 -3.67 4.22 -15.19
C ARG A 173 -4.67 5.06 -14.39
N ASN A 174 -5.57 5.75 -15.06
CA ASN A 174 -6.61 6.55 -14.41
C ASN A 174 -7.65 5.61 -13.80
N PRO A 175 -7.54 5.17 -12.54
CA PRO A 175 -8.61 4.41 -11.92
C PRO A 175 -9.77 5.34 -11.60
N ASP A 176 -10.96 4.74 -11.42
CA ASP A 176 -12.09 5.47 -10.86
C ASP A 176 -11.91 5.69 -9.36
N VAL A 177 -11.27 4.73 -8.67
CA VAL A 177 -11.04 4.78 -7.23
C VAL A 177 -9.63 4.29 -6.88
N ASN A 178 -8.94 5.01 -5.99
CA ASN A 178 -7.71 4.54 -5.35
C ASN A 178 -8.00 4.07 -3.91
N ILE A 179 -7.57 2.85 -3.57
CA ILE A 179 -7.47 2.35 -2.21
C ILE A 179 -6.00 2.45 -1.80
N ILE A 180 -5.71 3.23 -0.78
CA ILE A 180 -4.33 3.59 -0.39
C ILE A 180 -4.02 2.99 0.97
N PHE A 181 -2.97 2.17 1.05
CA PHE A 181 -2.43 1.61 2.28
C PHE A 181 -0.93 1.88 2.35
N GLY A 182 -0.36 2.06 3.55
CA GLY A 182 1.09 2.16 3.72
C GLY A 182 1.52 2.76 5.06
N GLY A 183 2.82 2.95 5.21
CA GLY A 183 3.43 3.45 6.43
C GLY A 183 3.98 2.35 7.35
N VAL A 184 3.82 1.07 6.97
CA VAL A 184 4.28 -0.07 7.78
C VAL A 184 5.80 -0.21 7.74
N ASN A 185 6.43 0.12 6.62
CA ASN A 185 7.87 0.00 6.40
C ASN A 185 8.63 1.29 6.70
N ASP A 186 7.92 2.31 7.16
CA ASP A 186 8.48 3.61 7.51
C ASP A 186 8.87 3.61 8.99
N GLY A 187 10.06 4.10 9.30
CA GLY A 187 10.59 4.13 10.66
C GLY A 187 10.34 5.47 11.37
N GLU A 188 11.11 5.72 12.43
CA GLU A 188 10.98 6.91 13.30
C GLU A 188 11.13 8.26 12.57
N SER A 189 11.80 8.29 11.42
CA SER A 189 11.91 9.49 10.58
C SER A 189 10.66 9.81 9.79
N PHE A 190 9.69 8.92 9.73
CA PHE A 190 8.40 9.15 9.10
C PHE A 190 7.47 9.88 10.07
N THR A 191 6.59 10.73 9.54
CA THR A 191 5.70 11.54 10.36
C THR A 191 4.24 11.39 9.92
N LEU A 192 3.32 11.51 10.87
CA LEU A 192 1.89 11.53 10.63
C LEU A 192 1.50 12.71 9.73
N LYS A 193 2.16 13.85 9.91
CA LYS A 193 2.01 15.01 9.04
C LYS A 193 2.36 14.66 7.59
N ARG A 194 3.52 14.03 7.36
CA ARG A 194 3.94 13.59 6.01
C ARG A 194 2.95 12.59 5.43
N PHE A 195 2.50 11.62 6.21
CA PHE A 195 1.47 10.67 5.81
C PHE A 195 0.21 11.37 5.30
N THR A 196 -0.32 12.31 6.08
CA THR A 196 -1.57 13.00 5.74
C THR A 196 -1.42 13.91 4.53
N GLU A 197 -0.36 14.70 4.44
CA GLU A 197 -0.12 15.64 3.34
C GLU A 197 0.12 14.92 2.01
N LEU A 198 0.94 13.87 1.99
CA LEU A 198 1.19 13.08 0.79
C LEU A 198 -0.06 12.33 0.34
N THR A 199 -0.83 11.77 1.29
CA THR A 199 -2.10 11.09 0.97
C THR A 199 -3.11 12.06 0.37
N GLN A 200 -3.23 13.28 0.90
CA GLN A 200 -4.14 14.30 0.34
C GLN A 200 -3.78 14.67 -1.10
N LYS A 201 -2.48 14.73 -1.43
CA LYS A 201 -2.03 14.95 -2.81
C LYS A 201 -2.42 13.77 -3.71
N CYS A 202 -2.25 12.55 -3.24
CA CYS A 202 -2.69 11.34 -3.95
C CYS A 202 -4.20 11.27 -4.12
N ALA A 203 -4.96 11.74 -3.12
CA ALA A 203 -6.41 11.78 -3.15
C ALA A 203 -6.97 12.68 -4.26
N GLN A 204 -6.21 13.68 -4.69
CA GLN A 204 -6.62 14.59 -5.77
C GLN A 204 -6.43 14.00 -7.17
N VAL A 205 -5.72 12.87 -7.29
CA VAL A 205 -5.55 12.17 -8.56
C VAL A 205 -6.87 11.56 -9.00
N ASN A 206 -7.16 11.61 -10.29
CA ASN A 206 -8.31 10.95 -10.91
C ASN A 206 -9.69 11.35 -10.32
N GLY A 207 -9.89 12.64 -10.07
CA GLY A 207 -11.18 13.18 -9.65
C GLY A 207 -11.49 13.00 -8.17
N GLY A 208 -10.51 12.62 -7.35
CA GLY A 208 -10.63 12.65 -5.89
C GLY A 208 -11.43 11.50 -5.28
N LYS A 209 -11.67 10.41 -5.99
CA LYS A 209 -12.27 9.20 -5.42
C LYS A 209 -11.20 8.32 -4.81
N TYR A 210 -11.21 8.18 -3.50
CA TYR A 210 -10.20 7.40 -2.77
C TYR A 210 -10.74 6.85 -1.46
N ILE A 211 -10.03 5.85 -0.93
CA ILE A 211 -10.17 5.35 0.44
C ILE A 211 -8.77 5.19 1.01
N VAL A 212 -8.57 5.62 2.24
CA VAL A 212 -7.32 5.44 3.00
C VAL A 212 -7.52 4.37 4.04
N LEU A 213 -6.68 3.36 4.02
CA LEU A 213 -6.65 2.32 5.03
C LEU A 213 -5.63 2.68 6.10
N GLY A 214 -6.07 2.73 7.35
CA GLY A 214 -5.19 2.82 8.52
C GLY A 214 -4.45 1.51 8.76
N SER A 215 -3.47 1.53 9.65
CA SER A 215 -2.73 0.32 10.03
C SER A 215 -3.61 -0.69 10.76
N THR A 216 -3.30 -1.98 10.61
CA THR A 216 -3.90 -3.09 11.36
C THR A 216 -3.27 -3.30 12.73
N ASN A 217 -2.10 -2.71 12.95
CA ASN A 217 -1.33 -2.77 14.18
C ASN A 217 -0.80 -1.37 14.55
N ALA A 218 -0.08 -1.26 15.66
CA ALA A 218 0.32 0.01 16.24
C ALA A 218 1.63 0.60 15.64
N VAL A 219 1.94 0.37 14.35
CA VAL A 219 3.17 0.92 13.71
C VAL A 219 3.27 2.43 13.79
N PHE A 220 2.15 3.14 13.84
CA PHE A 220 2.11 4.59 14.03
C PHE A 220 2.73 5.05 15.35
N ASN A 221 2.91 4.16 16.33
CA ASN A 221 3.59 4.50 17.59
C ASN A 221 5.05 4.88 17.39
N ASP A 222 5.67 4.41 16.31
CA ASP A 222 7.07 4.64 15.99
C ASP A 222 7.27 5.87 15.08
N TRP A 223 6.18 6.53 14.64
CA TRP A 223 6.29 7.73 13.83
C TRP A 223 6.66 8.95 14.67
N GLY A 224 7.60 9.76 14.17
CA GLY A 224 8.32 10.76 14.96
C GLY A 224 7.48 11.90 15.54
N ASP A 225 6.29 12.18 15.01
CA ASP A 225 5.41 13.27 15.47
C ASP A 225 4.12 12.79 16.14
N VAL A 226 3.92 11.48 16.30
CA VAL A 226 2.76 10.93 17.01
C VAL A 226 2.91 11.15 18.51
N LYS A 227 1.96 11.90 19.09
CA LYS A 227 2.01 12.37 20.48
C LYS A 227 1.27 11.45 21.42
N GLY A 228 1.82 11.29 22.62
CA GLY A 228 1.26 10.54 23.75
C GLY A 228 2.34 9.80 24.51
N ASP A 229 2.13 9.58 25.80
CA ASP A 229 3.02 8.83 26.68
C ASP A 229 2.69 7.33 26.70
N THR A 230 1.45 6.99 26.33
CA THR A 230 0.95 5.63 26.24
C THR A 230 0.54 5.26 24.81
N ALA A 231 0.50 3.97 24.52
CA ALA A 231 0.03 3.48 23.21
C ALA A 231 -1.41 3.94 22.89
N GLU A 232 -2.27 4.00 23.92
CA GLU A 232 -3.64 4.46 23.77
C GLU A 232 -3.71 5.96 23.42
N GLU A 233 -2.89 6.80 24.05
CA GLU A 233 -2.84 8.24 23.75
C GLU A 233 -2.29 8.48 22.35
N LYS A 234 -1.24 7.76 21.96
CA LYS A 234 -0.69 7.81 20.61
C LYS A 234 -1.73 7.39 19.56
N TYR A 235 -2.47 6.32 19.83
CA TYR A 235 -3.56 5.90 18.95
C TYR A 235 -4.66 6.96 18.84
N LYS A 236 -5.13 7.55 19.94
CA LYS A 236 -6.13 8.62 19.92
C LYS A 236 -5.66 9.82 19.10
N TYR A 237 -4.38 10.18 19.24
CA TYR A 237 -3.78 11.26 18.45
C TYR A 237 -3.74 10.92 16.95
N TYR A 238 -3.20 9.76 16.59
CA TYR A 238 -3.15 9.25 15.22
C TYR A 238 -4.55 9.24 14.59
N ARG A 239 -5.49 8.60 15.25
CA ARG A 239 -6.87 8.47 14.79
C ARG A 239 -7.53 9.82 14.55
N LYS A 240 -7.36 10.75 15.49
CA LYS A 240 -7.90 12.10 15.36
C LYS A 240 -7.39 12.80 14.12
N ILE A 241 -6.09 12.80 13.90
CA ILE A 241 -5.47 13.47 12.75
C ILE A 241 -5.91 12.83 11.44
N CYS A 242 -5.97 11.50 11.36
CA CYS A 242 -6.45 10.81 10.17
C CYS A 242 -7.94 11.12 9.87
N LEU A 243 -8.81 11.15 10.89
CA LEU A 243 -10.21 11.49 10.72
C LEU A 243 -10.39 12.97 10.33
N ASP A 244 -9.62 13.88 10.92
CA ASP A 244 -9.65 15.30 10.55
C ASP A 244 -9.17 15.51 9.09
N SER A 245 -8.22 14.70 8.62
CA SER A 245 -7.62 14.83 7.28
C SER A 245 -8.45 14.18 6.17
N PHE A 246 -9.07 13.03 6.46
CA PHE A 246 -9.70 12.19 5.43
C PHE A 246 -11.19 11.96 5.66
N GLY A 247 -11.70 12.24 6.85
CA GLY A 247 -13.11 12.09 7.19
C GLY A 247 -13.64 10.69 6.90
N ILE A 248 -14.73 10.64 6.15
CA ILE A 248 -15.42 9.40 5.77
C ILE A 248 -14.59 8.51 4.81
N HIS A 249 -13.53 9.02 4.20
CA HIS A 249 -12.65 8.25 3.32
C HIS A 249 -11.64 7.39 4.10
N PHE A 250 -11.49 7.61 5.40
CA PHE A 250 -10.59 6.84 6.26
C PHE A 250 -11.28 5.60 6.82
N ILE A 251 -10.65 4.44 6.68
CA ILE A 251 -11.01 3.21 7.38
C ILE A 251 -9.95 2.95 8.45
N ASP A 252 -10.33 3.12 9.68
CA ASP A 252 -9.48 2.81 10.83
C ASP A 252 -9.46 1.30 11.06
N LEU A 253 -8.56 0.59 10.38
CA LEU A 253 -8.48 -0.86 10.48
C LEU A 253 -8.20 -1.34 11.90
N TYR A 254 -7.41 -0.58 12.68
CA TYR A 254 -7.10 -0.91 14.06
C TYR A 254 -8.35 -0.95 14.95
N ASP A 255 -9.25 0.01 14.78
CA ASP A 255 -10.54 0.08 15.48
C ASP A 255 -11.57 -0.91 14.90
N GLU A 256 -11.64 -1.04 13.58
CA GLU A 256 -12.60 -1.92 12.91
C GLU A 256 -12.35 -3.41 13.23
N PHE A 257 -11.09 -3.84 13.25
CA PHE A 257 -10.75 -5.20 13.69
C PHE A 257 -11.17 -5.43 15.13
N SER A 258 -10.91 -4.46 16.02
CA SER A 258 -11.31 -4.53 17.42
C SER A 258 -12.82 -4.71 17.61
N LYS A 259 -13.62 -4.01 16.84
CA LYS A 259 -15.09 -3.97 17.01
C LYS A 259 -15.81 -5.08 16.28
N ARG A 260 -15.41 -5.41 15.06
CA ARG A 260 -16.20 -6.27 14.16
C ARG A 260 -15.38 -7.28 13.36
N GLY A 261 -14.06 -7.28 13.47
CA GLY A 261 -13.21 -8.17 12.67
C GLY A 261 -13.59 -9.65 12.82
N LEU A 262 -13.80 -10.11 14.05
CA LEU A 262 -14.20 -11.49 14.31
C LEU A 262 -15.60 -11.81 13.76
N ASP A 263 -16.56 -10.92 13.92
CA ASP A 263 -17.94 -11.14 13.46
C ASP A 263 -18.03 -11.15 11.93
N ILE A 264 -17.26 -10.32 11.24
CA ILE A 264 -17.12 -10.35 9.77
C ILE A 264 -16.57 -11.71 9.32
N ALA A 265 -15.47 -12.17 9.92
CA ALA A 265 -14.86 -13.45 9.55
C ALA A 265 -15.80 -14.64 9.80
N ILE A 266 -16.49 -14.67 10.95
CA ILE A 266 -17.47 -15.71 11.26
C ILE A 266 -18.64 -15.70 10.25
N SER A 267 -19.14 -14.52 9.89
CA SER A 267 -20.25 -14.37 8.94
C SER A 267 -19.89 -14.86 7.54
N ALA A 268 -18.62 -14.74 7.16
CA ALA A 268 -18.08 -15.28 5.91
C ALA A 268 -17.84 -16.81 5.95
N GLY A 269 -18.07 -17.43 7.10
CA GLY A 269 -17.89 -18.86 7.28
C GLY A 269 -16.50 -19.31 7.69
N TYR A 270 -15.62 -18.37 8.03
CA TYR A 270 -14.36 -18.70 8.69
C TYR A 270 -14.58 -19.12 10.13
N PHE A 271 -13.59 -19.78 10.72
CA PHE A 271 -13.62 -20.21 12.14
C PHE A 271 -14.77 -21.14 12.54
N LYS A 272 -15.26 -21.97 11.59
CA LYS A 272 -16.34 -22.94 11.87
C LYS A 272 -15.97 -23.99 12.91
N ASN A 273 -14.67 -24.30 13.02
CA ASN A 273 -14.17 -25.35 13.90
C ASN A 273 -13.59 -24.81 15.21
N ILE A 274 -13.74 -23.51 15.47
CA ILE A 274 -13.22 -22.86 16.69
C ILE A 274 -14.35 -22.85 17.73
N THR A 275 -14.02 -23.23 18.97
CA THR A 275 -14.97 -23.27 20.09
C THR A 275 -15.42 -21.87 20.51
N ASP A 276 -16.50 -21.78 21.26
CA ASP A 276 -16.97 -20.48 21.77
C ASP A 276 -16.00 -19.87 22.79
N GLU A 277 -15.25 -20.68 23.52
CA GLU A 277 -14.17 -20.23 24.40
C GLU A 277 -13.04 -19.59 23.60
N GLU A 278 -12.59 -20.23 22.51
CA GLU A 278 -11.56 -19.68 21.63
C GLU A 278 -12.01 -18.37 20.97
N LYS A 279 -13.26 -18.31 20.50
CA LYS A 279 -13.84 -17.05 19.97
C LYS A 279 -13.87 -15.95 21.03
N SER A 280 -14.18 -16.30 22.28
CA SER A 280 -14.16 -15.34 23.39
C SER A 280 -12.77 -14.79 23.65
N VAL A 281 -11.75 -15.65 23.63
CA VAL A 281 -10.34 -15.22 23.77
C VAL A 281 -9.91 -14.33 22.61
N MET A 282 -10.26 -14.67 21.37
CA MET A 282 -9.97 -13.84 20.21
C MET A 282 -10.64 -12.45 20.33
N ARG A 283 -11.91 -12.42 20.77
CA ARG A 283 -12.63 -11.14 20.98
C ARG A 283 -11.98 -10.29 22.06
N GLU A 284 -11.55 -10.88 23.17
CA GLU A 284 -10.83 -10.16 24.23
C GLU A 284 -9.53 -9.57 23.71
N LYS A 285 -8.74 -10.33 22.94
CA LYS A 285 -7.51 -9.83 22.31
C LYS A 285 -7.80 -8.66 21.39
N LEU A 286 -8.77 -8.78 20.50
CA LEU A 286 -9.15 -7.72 19.57
C LEU A 286 -9.61 -6.45 20.30
N LEU A 287 -10.42 -6.57 21.36
CA LEU A 287 -10.84 -5.43 22.19
C LEU A 287 -9.66 -4.71 22.87
N ARG A 288 -8.55 -5.40 23.05
CA ARG A 288 -7.28 -4.84 23.54
C ARG A 288 -6.35 -4.41 22.41
N HIS A 289 -6.85 -4.40 21.18
CA HIS A 289 -6.09 -4.12 19.97
C HIS A 289 -4.87 -5.05 19.77
N ILE A 290 -4.99 -6.29 20.21
CA ILE A 290 -4.03 -7.35 19.94
C ILE A 290 -4.58 -8.19 18.80
N MET A 291 -3.88 -8.19 17.66
CA MET A 291 -4.27 -9.04 16.52
C MET A 291 -4.02 -10.51 16.89
N PRO A 292 -5.07 -11.35 16.99
CA PRO A 292 -4.92 -12.76 17.27
C PRO A 292 -4.12 -13.50 16.20
N SER A 293 -3.44 -14.56 16.59
CA SER A 293 -2.66 -15.41 15.67
C SER A 293 -3.47 -16.01 14.54
N GLU A 294 -4.77 -16.17 14.72
CA GLU A 294 -5.71 -16.70 13.74
C GLU A 294 -5.93 -15.74 12.57
N PHE A 295 -5.75 -14.44 12.79
CA PHE A 295 -5.87 -13.39 11.76
C PHE A 295 -4.55 -13.06 11.08
N VAL A 296 -3.43 -13.63 11.50
CA VAL A 296 -2.12 -13.38 10.89
C VAL A 296 -1.60 -14.63 10.18
N TYR A 297 -0.78 -14.41 9.15
CA TYR A 297 -0.22 -15.48 8.35
C TYR A 297 0.65 -16.44 9.17
N ASP A 298 1.59 -15.90 9.93
CA ASP A 298 2.37 -16.70 10.88
C ASP A 298 1.56 -16.91 12.17
N LYS A 299 0.78 -17.97 12.20
CA LYS A 299 -0.08 -18.33 13.35
C LYS A 299 0.66 -18.55 14.67
N LYS A 300 1.97 -18.32 14.70
CA LYS A 300 2.83 -18.41 15.91
C LYS A 300 3.10 -17.06 16.54
N SER A 301 2.80 -15.97 15.84
CA SER A 301 3.13 -14.61 16.26
C SER A 301 1.87 -13.74 16.28
N GLU A 302 1.59 -13.10 17.39
CA GLU A 302 0.54 -12.09 17.50
C GLU A 302 1.04 -10.76 16.92
N ASN A 303 0.12 -9.90 16.51
CA ASN A 303 0.44 -8.56 15.97
C ASN A 303 1.36 -8.53 14.75
N ASN A 304 1.47 -9.63 14.02
CA ASN A 304 2.16 -9.60 12.74
C ASN A 304 1.41 -8.66 11.77
N VAL A 305 2.16 -7.95 10.94
CA VAL A 305 1.59 -7.04 9.93
C VAL A 305 0.95 -7.79 8.75
N HIS A 306 1.45 -8.99 8.44
CA HIS A 306 0.94 -9.83 7.35
C HIS A 306 -0.23 -10.67 7.86
N LEU A 307 -1.35 -10.52 7.21
CA LEU A 307 -2.59 -11.18 7.64
C LEU A 307 -2.76 -12.56 7.00
N SER A 308 -3.60 -13.36 7.63
CA SER A 308 -4.15 -14.59 7.06
C SER A 308 -5.25 -14.26 6.03
N GLU A 309 -5.74 -15.27 5.35
CA GLU A 309 -6.90 -15.14 4.44
C GLU A 309 -8.10 -14.49 5.14
N GLU A 310 -8.38 -14.91 6.36
CA GLU A 310 -9.46 -14.39 7.19
C GLU A 310 -9.28 -12.90 7.50
N GLY A 311 -8.05 -12.50 7.81
CA GLY A 311 -7.71 -11.11 8.08
C GLY A 311 -7.84 -10.23 6.83
N TYR A 312 -7.39 -10.70 5.68
CA TYR A 312 -7.56 -10.00 4.41
C TYR A 312 -9.04 -9.93 3.99
N HIS A 313 -9.83 -10.95 4.31
CA HIS A 313 -11.29 -10.91 4.08
C HIS A 313 -11.95 -9.77 4.85
N VAL A 314 -11.58 -9.57 6.10
CA VAL A 314 -12.09 -8.45 6.91
C VAL A 314 -11.81 -7.12 6.22
N ILE A 315 -10.58 -6.88 5.75
CA ILE A 315 -10.23 -5.65 5.02
C ILE A 315 -11.10 -5.51 3.76
N ALA A 316 -11.25 -6.57 2.98
CA ALA A 316 -12.03 -6.54 1.73
C ALA A 316 -13.49 -6.17 1.98
N VAL A 317 -14.12 -6.71 3.02
CA VAL A 317 -15.50 -6.38 3.43
C VAL A 317 -15.61 -4.91 3.84
N LEU A 318 -14.68 -4.42 4.68
CA LEU A 318 -14.67 -3.03 5.12
C LEU A 318 -14.50 -2.05 3.96
N VAL A 319 -13.65 -2.37 2.99
CA VAL A 319 -13.48 -1.58 1.77
C VAL A 319 -14.76 -1.60 0.93
N PHE A 320 -15.36 -2.77 0.72
CA PHE A 320 -16.62 -2.89 -0.04
C PHE A 320 -17.75 -2.05 0.59
N GLU A 321 -17.92 -2.13 1.90
CA GLU A 321 -18.90 -1.32 2.62
C GLU A 321 -18.64 0.18 2.46
N ARG A 322 -17.36 0.58 2.51
CA ARG A 322 -16.97 1.98 2.34
C ARG A 322 -17.20 2.48 0.92
N LEU A 323 -16.91 1.67 -0.10
CA LEU A 323 -17.22 1.98 -1.50
C LEU A 323 -18.73 2.21 -1.69
N LYS A 324 -19.58 1.37 -1.08
CA LYS A 324 -21.04 1.56 -1.08
C LYS A 324 -21.44 2.85 -0.39
N LEU A 325 -20.92 3.09 0.81
CA LEU A 325 -21.24 4.27 1.62
C LEU A 325 -20.88 5.59 0.90
N LEU A 326 -19.75 5.59 0.17
CA LEU A 326 -19.30 6.75 -0.62
C LEU A 326 -20.02 6.89 -1.97
N GLY A 327 -20.89 5.94 -2.33
CA GLY A 327 -21.58 5.95 -3.62
C GLY A 327 -20.67 5.64 -4.82
N TYR A 328 -19.47 5.06 -4.58
CA TYR A 328 -18.51 4.77 -5.64
C TYR A 328 -18.90 3.54 -6.48
N LEU A 329 -19.82 2.74 -5.99
CA LEU A 329 -20.36 1.56 -6.68
C LEU A 329 -21.67 1.83 -7.44
N ASN A 330 -22.13 3.08 -7.48
CA ASN A 330 -23.36 3.39 -8.20
C ASN A 330 -23.17 3.11 -9.70
N GLN A 331 -23.76 2.03 -10.17
CA GLN A 331 -24.05 1.85 -11.58
C GLN A 331 -25.16 2.85 -11.92
N GLU A 332 -24.88 3.85 -12.73
CA GLU A 332 -25.94 4.59 -13.42
C GLU A 332 -26.70 3.57 -14.28
N GLY A 333 -27.86 3.13 -13.85
CA GLY A 333 -28.71 2.26 -14.67
C GLY A 333 -29.46 1.12 -13.97
N GLY A 334 -29.84 1.29 -12.71
CA GLY A 334 -30.76 0.37 -12.03
C GLY A 334 -32.09 1.08 -11.70
N VAL A 335 -32.98 1.23 -12.67
CA VAL A 335 -34.43 1.39 -12.48
C VAL A 335 -35.09 0.20 -13.11
#